data_6b5aaef1205f8f05d3695abbfe5d856d
#
_entry.id   6b5aaef1205f8f05d3695abbfe5d856d
#
_cell.length_a   1.000
_cell.length_b   1.000
_cell.length_c   1.000
_cell.angle_alpha   90.00
_cell.angle_beta   90.00
_cell.angle_gamma   90.00
#
_symmetry.space_group_name_H-M   'P 1'
#
loop_
_entity.id
_entity.type
_entity.pdbx_description
1 polymer ?
#
loop_
_entity_poly.entity_id
_entity_poly.type
_entity_poly.pdbx_seq_one_letter_code
_entity_poly.pdbx_strand_id
1 'polypeptide(L)'
;MKKIVMVGALLALTGCVQVDNYQDVIKHPVPAHLAGYWQSKGPQSKMVSPEAIATLVVTQEGDTLDCRQWKSIVAVPGKIMLRSDNFYNVTSKLDIYQLEREGSTLEYDGMELQRVDRPTVECANYLTKNPLESTLP
;
A
#
# COMPACT_ATOMS: atom_id res chain seq x y z
N MET A 1 -2.66 50.13 8.45
CA MET A 1 -2.44 49.62 8.20
C MET A 1 -2.43 48.39 8.52
N LYS A 2 -2.81 47.77 8.43
CA LYS A 2 -2.83 46.75 8.77
C LYS A 2 -2.90 45.76 8.00
N LYS A 3 -2.26 45.15 7.68
CA LYS A 3 -2.16 44.24 6.94
C LYS A 3 -2.36 43.01 7.41
N ILE A 4 -3.05 42.48 7.49
CA ILE A 4 -3.24 41.41 8.00
C ILE A 4 -3.15 40.36 7.33
N VAL A 5 -2.69 39.52 7.51
CA VAL A 5 -2.43 38.60 6.89
C VAL A 5 -3.05 37.42 7.11
N MET A 6 -3.50 36.73 6.39
CA MET A 6 -4.13 35.66 6.56
C MET A 6 -3.43 34.50 6.21
N VAL A 7 -2.37 34.26 6.50
CA VAL A 7 -1.56 33.16 6.15
C VAL A 7 -2.01 31.90 6.71
N GLY A 8 -2.51 31.88 7.87
CA GLY A 8 -2.82 30.63 8.52
C GLY A 8 -3.89 29.79 7.84
N ALA A 9 -4.70 30.42 7.06
CA ALA A 9 -5.79 29.69 6.46
C ALA A 9 -5.35 28.61 5.49
N LEU A 10 -4.15 28.77 4.96
CA LEU A 10 -3.72 27.79 3.98
C LEU A 10 -3.38 26.47 4.56
N LEU A 11 -3.02 26.42 5.82
CA LEU A 11 -2.61 25.16 6.40
C LEU A 11 -3.75 24.20 6.56
N ALA A 12 -4.95 24.70 6.63
CA ALA A 12 -6.08 23.82 6.80
C ALA A 12 -6.36 22.97 5.57
N LEU A 13 -5.75 23.31 4.45
CA LEU A 13 -6.03 22.57 3.23
C LEU A 13 -5.19 21.34 3.05
N THR A 14 -4.25 21.10 3.95
CA THR A 14 -3.41 19.93 3.84
C THR A 14 -4.01 18.77 4.60
N GLY A 15 -5.26 18.51 4.43
CA GLY A 15 -5.92 17.44 5.14
C GLY A 15 -5.42 16.06 4.75
N CYS A 16 -5.67 15.09 5.60
CA CYS A 16 -5.33 13.72 5.33
C CYS A 16 -6.27 13.13 4.30
N VAL A 17 -5.79 12.16 3.55
CA VAL A 17 -6.64 11.39 2.67
C VAL A 17 -7.53 10.52 3.54
N GLN A 18 -8.83 10.58 3.30
CA GLN A 18 -9.80 9.81 4.09
C GLN A 18 -10.74 9.04 3.19
N VAL A 19 -11.10 7.85 3.62
CA VAL A 19 -12.08 7.01 2.94
C VAL A 19 -13.03 6.48 4.01
N ASP A 20 -14.31 6.76 3.86
CA ASP A 20 -15.31 6.35 4.83
C ASP A 20 -15.85 4.94 4.58
N ASN A 21 -15.83 4.49 3.35
CA ASN A 21 -16.40 3.21 2.97
C ASN A 21 -15.54 2.57 1.90
N TYR A 22 -15.05 1.37 2.17
CA TYR A 22 -14.19 0.65 1.22
C TYR A 22 -14.87 0.41 -0.12
N GLN A 23 -16.16 0.15 -0.10
CA GLN A 23 -16.89 -0.14 -1.34
C GLN A 23 -16.98 1.07 -2.27
N ASP A 24 -16.83 2.27 -1.73
CA ASP A 24 -16.89 3.49 -2.52
C ASP A 24 -15.55 3.82 -3.17
N VAL A 25 -14.49 3.11 -2.83
CA VAL A 25 -13.18 3.35 -3.42
C VAL A 25 -13.20 2.88 -4.87
N ILE A 26 -12.87 3.80 -5.78
CA ILE A 26 -12.79 3.47 -7.18
C ILE A 26 -11.39 2.97 -7.47
N LYS A 27 -11.29 1.71 -7.85
CA LYS A 27 -10.01 1.08 -8.16
C LYS A 27 -9.42 1.72 -9.40
N HIS A 28 -8.14 2.06 -9.34
CA HIS A 28 -7.43 2.70 -10.42
C HIS A 28 -6.25 1.82 -10.88
N PRO A 29 -6.06 1.61 -12.18
CA PRO A 29 -4.89 0.87 -12.64
C PRO A 29 -3.61 1.62 -12.32
N VAL A 30 -2.53 0.88 -12.21
CA VAL A 30 -1.22 1.44 -11.87
C VAL A 30 -0.26 1.28 -13.04
N PRO A 31 0.76 2.15 -13.11
CA PRO A 31 1.79 1.97 -14.12
C PRO A 31 2.64 0.73 -13.82
N ALA A 32 3.29 0.21 -14.84
CA ALA A 32 4.06 -1.02 -14.72
C ALA A 32 5.15 -0.95 -13.65
N HIS A 33 5.67 0.23 -13.37
CA HIS A 33 6.72 0.36 -12.37
C HIS A 33 6.20 0.22 -10.93
N LEU A 34 4.89 0.22 -10.72
CA LEU A 34 4.31 -0.02 -9.40
C LEU A 34 3.69 -1.40 -9.29
N ALA A 35 3.28 -2.01 -10.39
CA ALA A 35 2.72 -3.36 -10.34
C ALA A 35 3.82 -4.38 -10.05
N GLY A 36 3.50 -5.39 -9.27
CA GLY A 36 4.46 -6.44 -8.96
C GLY A 36 4.31 -6.96 -7.55
N TYR A 37 5.31 -7.73 -7.15
CA TYR A 37 5.44 -8.22 -5.78
C TYR A 37 6.53 -7.43 -5.09
N TRP A 38 6.21 -6.84 -3.97
CA TRP A 38 7.13 -6.01 -3.19
C TRP A 38 7.28 -6.62 -1.81
N GLN A 39 8.51 -6.70 -1.31
CA GLN A 39 8.77 -7.41 -0.07
C GLN A 39 9.83 -6.70 0.76
N SER A 40 9.62 -6.69 2.08
CA SER A 40 10.61 -6.12 3.00
C SER A 40 11.80 -7.06 3.10
N LYS A 41 12.98 -6.49 3.40
CA LYS A 41 14.17 -7.28 3.55
C LYS A 41 14.40 -7.78 4.96
N GLY A 42 13.61 -7.44 5.86
CA GLY A 42 13.83 -7.81 7.26
C GLY A 42 12.66 -7.32 8.07
N PRO A 43 12.86 -7.10 9.35
CA PRO A 43 11.77 -6.66 10.21
C PRO A 43 11.22 -5.32 9.74
N GLN A 44 9.89 -5.19 9.77
CA GLN A 44 9.24 -3.98 9.32
C GLN A 44 9.32 -2.87 10.35
N SER A 45 9.65 -3.21 11.58
CA SER A 45 9.67 -2.26 12.68
C SER A 45 10.62 -2.78 13.73
N LYS A 46 11.15 -1.88 14.53
CA LYS A 46 12.01 -2.26 15.65
C LYS A 46 11.26 -3.08 16.70
N MET A 47 9.95 -3.02 16.66
CA MET A 47 9.11 -3.73 17.63
C MET A 47 8.70 -5.11 17.13
N VAL A 48 9.06 -5.47 15.92
CA VAL A 48 8.62 -6.71 15.30
C VAL A 48 9.81 -7.67 15.20
N SER A 49 9.52 -8.96 15.27
CA SER A 49 10.54 -10.00 15.16
C SER A 49 11.36 -9.86 13.87
N PRO A 50 12.66 -10.17 13.92
CA PRO A 50 13.48 -10.22 12.71
C PRO A 50 12.96 -11.17 11.63
N GLU A 51 12.10 -12.11 12.03
CA GLU A 51 11.52 -13.05 11.08
C GLU A 51 10.29 -12.51 10.36
N ALA A 52 9.82 -11.34 10.76
CA ALA A 52 8.63 -10.76 10.16
C ALA A 52 8.93 -10.27 8.74
N ILE A 53 8.05 -10.59 7.83
CA ILE A 53 8.17 -10.19 6.43
C ILE A 53 6.87 -9.55 5.99
N ALA A 54 6.96 -8.43 5.31
CA ALA A 54 5.81 -7.80 4.69
C ALA A 54 5.91 -7.97 3.18
N THR A 55 4.82 -8.40 2.56
CA THR A 55 4.72 -8.51 1.11
C THR A 55 3.51 -7.69 0.66
N LEU A 56 3.70 -6.86 -0.35
CA LEU A 56 2.62 -6.15 -0.99
C LEU A 56 2.52 -6.62 -2.42
N VAL A 57 1.37 -7.15 -2.78
CA VAL A 57 1.07 -7.55 -4.15
C VAL A 57 0.27 -6.42 -4.77
N VAL A 58 0.70 -5.91 -5.92
CA VAL A 58 -0.01 -4.86 -6.64
C VAL A 58 -0.24 -5.34 -8.06
N THR A 59 -1.49 -5.56 -8.43
CA THR A 59 -1.81 -5.94 -9.80
C THR A 59 -1.86 -4.70 -10.68
N GLN A 60 -1.70 -4.88 -11.98
CA GLN A 60 -1.73 -3.77 -12.91
C GLN A 60 -3.09 -3.06 -12.90
N GLU A 61 -4.15 -3.78 -12.60
CA GLU A 61 -5.49 -3.21 -12.56
C GLU A 61 -5.82 -2.51 -11.26
N GLY A 62 -4.96 -2.62 -10.25
CA GLY A 62 -5.12 -1.89 -9.00
C GLY A 62 -5.69 -2.69 -7.84
N ASP A 63 -5.70 -4.02 -7.95
CA ASP A 63 -6.01 -4.86 -6.80
C ASP A 63 -4.73 -5.11 -6.01
N THR A 64 -4.84 -5.19 -4.70
CA THR A 64 -3.68 -5.40 -3.85
C THR A 64 -3.93 -6.47 -2.81
N LEU A 65 -2.84 -7.01 -2.30
CA LEU A 65 -2.87 -7.81 -1.08
C LEU A 65 -1.71 -7.36 -0.20
N ASP A 66 -2.03 -6.93 1.01
CA ASP A 66 -1.05 -6.59 2.03
C ASP A 66 -0.93 -7.82 2.92
N CYS A 67 0.17 -8.56 2.77
CA CYS A 67 0.36 -9.84 3.44
C CYS A 67 1.52 -9.74 4.39
N ARG A 68 1.22 -9.70 5.67
CA ARG A 68 2.25 -9.59 6.71
C ARG A 68 2.35 -10.90 7.44
N GLN A 69 3.59 -11.32 7.65
CA GLN A 69 3.87 -12.65 8.13
C GLN A 69 4.85 -12.58 9.28
N TRP A 70 4.53 -13.26 10.34
CA TRP A 70 5.43 -13.48 11.44
C TRP A 70 5.18 -14.91 11.92
N LYS A 71 4.43 -15.17 12.91
CA LYS A 71 4.06 -16.54 13.31
C LYS A 71 2.88 -17.03 12.50
N SER A 72 2.07 -16.14 12.05
CA SER A 72 0.96 -16.45 11.20
C SER A 72 0.84 -15.34 10.16
N ILE A 73 -0.03 -15.53 9.19
CA ILE A 73 -0.25 -14.56 8.14
C ILE A 73 -1.42 -13.66 8.49
N VAL A 74 -1.23 -12.37 8.26
CA VAL A 74 -2.33 -11.42 8.24
C VAL A 74 -2.36 -10.84 6.82
N ALA A 75 -3.34 -11.24 6.04
CA ALA A 75 -3.47 -10.84 4.65
C ALA A 75 -4.74 -10.02 4.48
N VAL A 76 -4.60 -8.80 3.95
CA VAL A 76 -5.70 -7.87 3.81
C VAL A 76 -5.74 -7.40 2.36
N PRO A 77 -6.84 -7.67 1.63
CA PRO A 77 -6.97 -7.18 0.27
C PRO A 77 -7.22 -5.68 0.25
N GLY A 78 -6.92 -5.05 -0.86
CA GLY A 78 -7.09 -3.62 -1.01
C GLY A 78 -7.29 -3.21 -2.44
N LYS A 79 -7.45 -1.91 -2.62
CA LYS A 79 -7.60 -1.28 -3.94
C LYS A 79 -6.66 -0.10 -4.03
N ILE A 80 -6.08 0.09 -5.20
CA ILE A 80 -5.30 1.29 -5.46
C ILE A 80 -6.24 2.44 -5.77
N MET A 81 -6.02 3.54 -5.11
CA MET A 81 -6.74 4.79 -5.33
C MET A 81 -5.75 5.83 -5.82
N LEU A 82 -6.13 6.60 -6.83
CA LEU A 82 -5.34 7.72 -7.30
C LEU A 82 -5.95 9.01 -6.77
N ARG A 83 -5.14 9.84 -6.11
CA ARG A 83 -5.58 11.12 -5.63
C ARG A 83 -4.44 12.11 -5.67
N SER A 84 -4.64 13.25 -6.29
CA SER A 84 -3.64 14.31 -6.41
C SER A 84 -2.32 13.79 -7.00
N ASP A 85 -2.43 12.96 -8.02
CA ASP A 85 -1.30 12.34 -8.72
C ASP A 85 -0.50 11.36 -7.86
N ASN A 86 -1.02 10.96 -6.72
CA ASN A 86 -0.37 9.97 -5.86
C ASN A 86 -1.22 8.70 -5.79
N PHE A 87 -0.54 7.56 -5.72
CA PHE A 87 -1.21 6.27 -5.57
C PHE A 87 -1.21 5.85 -4.11
N TYR A 88 -2.36 5.38 -3.66
CA TYR A 88 -2.54 4.90 -2.30
C TYR A 88 -3.14 3.50 -2.33
N ASN A 89 -2.71 2.66 -1.41
CA ASN A 89 -3.41 1.40 -1.18
C ASN A 89 -4.42 1.61 -0.06
N VAL A 90 -5.68 1.39 -0.38
CA VAL A 90 -6.76 1.44 0.60
C VAL A 90 -7.12 0.01 0.91
N THR A 91 -6.83 -0.44 2.12
CA THR A 91 -7.12 -1.83 2.49
C THR A 91 -8.59 -1.99 2.86
N SER A 92 -9.06 -3.23 2.86
CA SER A 92 -10.44 -3.51 3.24
C SER A 92 -10.73 -3.17 4.71
N LYS A 93 -9.69 -2.93 5.49
CA LYS A 93 -9.82 -2.45 6.87
C LYS A 93 -9.73 -0.92 6.96
N LEU A 94 -9.72 -0.25 5.81
CA LEU A 94 -9.66 1.22 5.71
C LEU A 94 -8.35 1.83 6.17
N ASP A 95 -7.26 1.06 6.14
CA ASP A 95 -5.94 1.64 6.27
C ASP A 95 -5.56 2.22 4.91
N ILE A 96 -4.93 3.37 4.90
CA ILE A 96 -4.55 4.07 3.68
C ILE A 96 -3.07 4.33 3.71
N TYR A 97 -2.34 3.75 2.77
CA TYR A 97 -0.89 3.89 2.70
C TYR A 97 -0.48 4.35 1.31
N GLN A 98 0.32 5.40 1.26
CA GLN A 98 0.83 5.88 -0.02
C GLN A 98 1.90 4.94 -0.56
N LEU A 99 1.94 4.78 -1.89
CA LEU A 99 3.00 4.05 -2.56
C LEU A 99 3.94 5.07 -3.19
N GLU A 100 5.19 5.12 -2.73
CA GLU A 100 6.18 6.03 -3.26
C GLU A 100 7.37 5.26 -3.78
N ARG A 101 7.65 5.37 -5.09
CA ARG A 101 8.85 4.78 -5.66
C ARG A 101 10.04 5.67 -5.39
N GLU A 102 11.12 5.06 -4.93
CA GLU A 102 12.39 5.74 -4.74
C GLU A 102 13.46 4.86 -5.35
N GLY A 103 13.83 5.18 -6.58
CA GLY A 103 14.78 4.33 -7.30
C GLY A 103 14.20 2.95 -7.52
N SER A 104 14.86 1.92 -7.00
CA SER A 104 14.42 0.54 -7.16
C SER A 104 13.56 0.05 -6.00
N THR A 105 13.28 0.90 -5.01
CA THR A 105 12.51 0.50 -3.84
C THR A 105 11.15 1.17 -3.82
N LEU A 106 10.28 0.68 -2.97
CA LEU A 106 8.96 1.23 -2.75
C LEU A 106 8.80 1.55 -1.26
N GLU A 107 8.49 2.81 -0.96
CA GLU A 107 8.15 3.21 0.39
C GLU A 107 6.68 2.93 0.62
N TYR A 108 6.36 2.21 1.67
CA TYR A 108 4.99 1.80 1.96
C TYR A 108 4.85 1.58 3.45
N ASP A 109 3.94 2.28 4.10
CA ASP A 109 3.67 2.17 5.54
C ASP A 109 4.95 2.23 6.37
N GLY A 110 5.83 3.18 6.04
CA GLY A 110 7.09 3.34 6.77
C GLY A 110 8.13 2.25 6.52
N MET A 111 7.86 1.37 5.57
CA MET A 111 8.77 0.29 5.21
C MET A 111 9.40 0.55 3.85
N GLU A 112 10.59 0.04 3.65
CA GLU A 112 11.23 0.06 2.34
C GLU A 112 11.13 -1.34 1.77
N LEU A 113 10.41 -1.47 0.66
CA LEU A 113 10.18 -2.76 0.02
C LEU A 113 10.98 -2.87 -1.26
N GLN A 114 11.39 -4.08 -1.60
CA GLN A 114 12.09 -4.36 -2.85
C GLN A 114 11.24 -5.25 -3.71
N ARG A 115 11.36 -5.10 -5.02
CA ARG A 115 10.63 -5.94 -5.96
C ARG A 115 11.20 -7.36 -5.92
N VAL A 116 10.33 -8.34 -5.86
CA VAL A 116 10.70 -9.74 -5.92
C VAL A 116 9.89 -10.43 -7.02
N ASP A 117 10.34 -11.61 -7.43
CA ASP A 117 9.68 -12.32 -8.54
C ASP A 117 8.38 -12.99 -8.11
N ARG A 118 8.27 -13.32 -6.85
CA ARG A 118 7.08 -14.02 -6.33
C ARG A 118 6.94 -13.73 -4.84
N PRO A 119 5.73 -13.84 -4.29
CA PRO A 119 5.53 -13.66 -2.87
C PRO A 119 6.08 -14.85 -2.08
N THR A 120 6.06 -14.75 -0.76
CA THR A 120 6.41 -15.89 0.09
C THR A 120 5.44 -17.04 -0.19
N VAL A 121 5.86 -18.26 0.16
CA VAL A 121 5.02 -19.43 -0.04
C VAL A 121 3.68 -19.28 0.67
N GLU A 122 3.71 -18.75 1.88
CA GLU A 122 2.49 -18.57 2.68
C GLU A 122 1.54 -17.59 2.02
N CYS A 123 2.06 -16.47 1.51
CA CYS A 123 1.23 -15.49 0.82
C CYS A 123 0.73 -16.04 -0.50
N ALA A 124 1.55 -16.81 -1.21
CA ALA A 124 1.13 -17.45 -2.45
C ALA A 124 -0.01 -18.45 -2.20
N ASN A 125 0.09 -19.21 -1.11
CA ASN A 125 -0.98 -20.14 -0.74
C ASN A 125 -2.27 -19.40 -0.41
N TYR A 126 -2.15 -18.27 0.27
CA TYR A 126 -3.32 -17.45 0.55
C TYR A 126 -3.98 -16.99 -0.74
N LEU A 127 -3.20 -16.51 -1.70
CA LEU A 127 -3.72 -16.03 -2.99
C LEU A 127 -4.38 -17.15 -3.79
N THR A 128 -3.88 -18.37 -3.68
CA THR A 128 -4.50 -19.50 -4.35
C THR A 128 -5.90 -19.77 -3.80
N LYS A 129 -6.08 -19.63 -2.49
CA LYS A 129 -7.36 -19.85 -1.86
C LYS A 129 -8.27 -18.64 -1.92
N ASN A 130 -7.70 -17.47 -2.06
CA ASN A 130 -8.44 -16.20 -2.06
C ASN A 130 -7.95 -15.34 -3.22
N PRO A 131 -8.30 -15.70 -4.46
CA PRO A 131 -7.78 -14.99 -5.62
C PRO A 131 -8.27 -13.55 -5.66
N LEU A 132 -7.41 -12.67 -6.17
CA LEU A 132 -7.79 -11.29 -6.43
C LEU A 132 -8.64 -11.24 -7.70
N GLU A 133 -9.37 -10.13 -7.89
CA GLU A 133 -10.22 -9.99 -9.05
C GLU A 133 -9.44 -9.90 -10.36
N SER A 134 -8.27 -9.29 -10.33
CA SER A 134 -7.46 -9.15 -11.53
C SER A 134 -6.29 -10.13 -11.54
N THR A 135 -5.66 -10.24 -12.69
CA THR A 135 -4.55 -11.17 -12.89
C THR A 135 -3.34 -10.76 -12.05
N LEU A 136 -2.69 -11.71 -11.43
CA LEU A 136 -1.49 -11.46 -10.64
C LEU A 136 -0.35 -10.98 -11.55
N PRO A 137 0.59 -10.23 -10.97
CA PRO A 137 1.74 -9.75 -11.73
C PRO A 137 2.60 -10.84 -12.32
#